data_33ae3f48bf7455e3711b1055aa4457c0
#
_entry.id   33ae3f48bf7455e3711b1055aa4457c0
#
_cell.length_a   1.000
_cell.length_b   1.000
_cell.length_c   1.000
_cell.angle_alpha   90.00
_cell.angle_beta   90.00
_cell.angle_gamma   90.00
#
_symmetry.space_group_name_H-M   'P 1'
#
loop_
_entity.id
_entity.type
_entity.pdbx_description
1 polymer ?
#
loop_
_entity_poly.entity_id
_entity_poly.type
_entity_poly.pdbx_seq_one_letter_code
_entity_poly.pdbx_strand_id
1 'polypeptide(L)'
;VNDLKSKSYRPKPVRRVYIPKPGKGEKRGLGIPALEDKIVQLMLKKILESIFENDFLDCSFGFRPKLSCHAAIDCIDKTIMLKPINYVVEVDIRKFFDSINHEWLHKCIEERVSDPNVLWLIHRLLKAGYIEEGKYYSSTLGTPQGGVVSPLLANIYLHYVLDLWFEKKFKPKCYGYVKLVRYCDDFIVCCANGKDAENFLIELKARLSKFSLEVAQDKTNTIAFGRRAWTLWRQQGKTKPGTFTFLGFTHYCNKTRHGKFTVGRKTSKQSLRRAIADIHGWLKKTRSWLPLKEWWKTLRLKLNGHY
;
A
#
# COMPACT_ATOMS: atom_id res chain seq x y z
N VAL A 1 15.10 10.49 27.60
CA VAL A 1 14.07 9.91 28.48
C VAL A 1 13.49 10.97 29.41
N ASN A 2 14.32 11.79 30.02
CA ASN A 2 13.85 12.85 30.93
C ASN A 2 12.90 13.83 30.23
N ASP A 3 13.22 14.24 29.00
CA ASP A 3 12.37 15.15 28.22
C ASP A 3 10.99 14.58 27.87
N LEU A 4 10.88 13.27 27.72
CA LEU A 4 9.59 12.60 27.52
C LEU A 4 8.78 12.59 28.81
N LYS A 5 9.43 12.33 29.97
CA LYS A 5 8.77 12.34 31.29
C LYS A 5 8.29 13.73 31.69
N SER A 6 9.11 14.76 31.43
CA SER A 6 8.78 16.16 31.74
C SER A 6 7.88 16.84 30.70
N LYS A 7 7.51 16.15 29.62
CA LYS A 7 6.78 16.69 28.46
C LYS A 7 7.48 17.87 27.77
N SER A 8 8.78 18.02 27.96
CA SER A 8 9.60 19.02 27.27
C SER A 8 10.09 18.59 25.90
N TYR A 9 9.97 17.29 25.56
CA TYR A 9 10.39 16.75 24.28
C TYR A 9 9.70 17.46 23.09
N ARG A 10 10.52 17.90 22.14
CA ARG A 10 10.09 18.57 20.91
C ARG A 10 10.71 17.86 19.72
N PRO A 11 9.91 17.11 18.92
CA PRO A 11 10.39 16.51 17.68
C PRO A 11 10.97 17.58 16.74
N LYS A 12 12.08 17.27 16.10
CA LYS A 12 12.67 18.15 15.09
C LYS A 12 11.88 18.05 13.78
N PRO A 13 11.75 19.14 13.00
CA PRO A 13 11.17 19.07 11.67
C PRO A 13 11.91 18.05 10.81
N VAL A 14 11.17 17.23 10.05
CA VAL A 14 11.81 16.24 9.16
C VAL A 14 12.46 16.93 7.97
N ARG A 15 13.65 16.49 7.57
CA ARG A 15 14.30 16.96 6.36
C ARG A 15 13.67 16.35 5.13
N ARG A 16 13.08 17.16 4.26
CA ARG A 16 12.46 16.71 3.01
C ARG A 16 13.53 16.47 1.94
N VAL A 17 13.50 15.30 1.33
CA VAL A 17 14.35 14.88 0.21
C VAL A 17 13.47 14.28 -0.87
N TYR A 18 13.74 14.64 -2.13
CA TYR A 18 12.97 14.14 -3.25
C TYR A 18 13.65 12.95 -3.91
N ILE A 19 12.90 11.86 -4.08
CA ILE A 19 13.32 10.71 -4.89
C ILE A 19 12.46 10.63 -6.15
N PRO A 20 13.02 10.26 -7.33
CA PRO A 20 12.24 10.12 -8.55
C PRO A 20 11.22 8.98 -8.43
N LYS A 21 9.97 9.24 -8.85
CA LYS A 21 8.97 8.19 -9.00
C LYS A 21 9.29 7.37 -10.26
N PRO A 22 9.23 6.03 -10.19
CA PRO A 22 9.46 5.20 -11.37
C PRO A 22 8.47 5.52 -12.50
N GLY A 23 8.99 5.79 -13.72
CA GLY A 23 8.19 5.91 -14.95
C GLY A 23 7.39 7.20 -15.12
N LYS A 24 7.47 8.14 -14.19
CA LYS A 24 6.87 9.48 -14.30
C LYS A 24 7.95 10.52 -13.95
N GLY A 25 8.00 11.65 -14.65
CA GLY A 25 8.90 12.76 -14.32
C GLY A 25 8.63 13.40 -12.93
N GLU A 26 7.73 12.81 -12.15
CA GLU A 26 7.35 13.24 -10.81
C GLU A 26 8.34 12.77 -9.75
N LYS A 27 8.52 13.56 -8.72
CA LYS A 27 9.33 13.22 -7.54
C LYS A 27 8.41 12.90 -6.36
N ARG A 28 8.88 12.01 -5.47
CA ARG A 28 8.23 11.71 -4.18
C ARG A 28 9.03 12.36 -3.08
N GLY A 29 8.39 13.20 -2.26
CA GLY A 29 9.01 13.78 -1.07
C GLY A 29 9.11 12.76 0.06
N LEU A 30 10.32 12.49 0.54
CA LEU A 30 10.56 11.71 1.75
C LEU A 30 10.97 12.65 2.87
N GLY A 31 10.35 12.48 4.06
CA GLY A 31 10.76 13.17 5.27
C GLY A 31 11.75 12.29 6.05
N ILE A 32 12.95 12.77 6.25
CA ILE A 32 13.99 12.08 7.04
C ILE A 32 13.99 12.65 8.45
N PRO A 33 13.49 11.90 9.48
CA PRO A 33 13.54 12.35 10.87
C PRO A 33 14.96 12.35 11.42
N ALA A 34 15.22 13.15 12.45
CA ALA A 34 16.45 13.09 13.23
C ALA A 34 16.61 11.71 13.90
N LEU A 35 17.84 11.35 14.26
CA LEU A 35 18.12 10.04 14.86
C LEU A 35 17.35 9.82 16.17
N GLU A 36 17.32 10.83 17.03
CA GLU A 36 16.57 10.82 18.29
C GLU A 36 15.09 10.57 18.06
N ASP A 37 14.50 11.28 17.07
CA ASP A 37 13.09 11.14 16.72
C ASP A 37 12.78 9.75 16.14
N LYS A 38 13.73 9.15 15.39
CA LYS A 38 13.58 7.77 14.92
C LYS A 38 13.49 6.77 16.07
N ILE A 39 14.31 6.97 17.13
CA ILE A 39 14.29 6.10 18.32
C ILE A 39 12.93 6.23 19.04
N VAL A 40 12.46 7.47 19.25
CA VAL A 40 11.17 7.73 19.88
C VAL A 40 10.02 7.15 19.06
N GLN A 41 10.04 7.36 17.73
CA GLN A 41 9.05 6.78 16.83
C GLN A 41 9.07 5.25 16.83
N LEU A 42 10.25 4.62 16.96
CA LEU A 42 10.37 3.17 17.02
C LEU A 42 9.76 2.60 18.31
N MET A 43 10.01 3.28 19.47
CA MET A 43 9.38 2.91 20.74
C MET A 43 7.86 3.03 20.65
N LEU A 44 7.36 4.16 20.16
CA LEU A 44 5.94 4.41 19.96
C LEU A 44 5.33 3.38 19.02
N LYS A 45 6.01 3.07 17.89
CA LYS A 45 5.58 2.03 16.96
C LYS A 45 5.39 0.69 17.65
N LYS A 46 6.35 0.24 18.48
CA LYS A 46 6.26 -1.04 19.18
C LYS A 46 5.06 -1.10 20.14
N ILE A 47 4.79 -0.01 20.85
CA ILE A 47 3.64 0.08 21.76
C ILE A 47 2.33 -0.02 20.96
N LEU A 48 2.15 0.83 19.94
CA LEU A 48 0.94 0.84 19.14
C LEU A 48 0.76 -0.47 18.34
N GLU A 49 1.85 -1.05 17.84
CA GLU A 49 1.82 -2.31 17.09
C GLU A 49 1.28 -3.47 17.96
N SER A 50 1.71 -3.56 19.23
CA SER A 50 1.21 -4.59 20.15
C SER A 50 -0.28 -4.46 20.48
N ILE A 51 -0.84 -3.25 20.40
CA ILE A 51 -2.26 -2.98 20.62
C ILE A 51 -3.06 -3.28 19.35
N PHE A 52 -2.72 -2.63 18.24
CA PHE A 52 -3.54 -2.63 17.02
C PHE A 52 -3.36 -3.87 16.15
N GLU A 53 -2.27 -4.64 16.30
CA GLU A 53 -2.09 -5.87 15.52
C GLU A 53 -3.20 -6.90 15.79
N ASN A 54 -3.77 -6.90 16.99
CA ASN A 54 -4.90 -7.76 17.35
C ASN A 54 -6.24 -7.31 16.71
N ASP A 55 -6.35 -6.04 16.32
CA ASP A 55 -7.56 -5.47 15.73
C ASP A 55 -7.57 -5.55 14.20
N PHE A 56 -6.38 -5.52 13.58
CA PHE A 56 -6.28 -5.51 12.14
C PHE A 56 -6.90 -6.76 11.50
N LEU A 57 -7.76 -6.52 10.51
CA LEU A 57 -8.45 -7.59 9.80
C LEU A 57 -7.51 -8.32 8.81
N ASP A 58 -7.91 -9.54 8.43
CA ASP A 58 -7.18 -10.41 7.48
C ASP A 58 -7.08 -9.84 6.05
N CYS A 59 -7.78 -8.74 5.77
CA CYS A 59 -7.67 -8.06 4.49
C CYS A 59 -6.45 -7.13 4.40
N SER A 60 -5.81 -6.77 5.54
CA SER A 60 -4.69 -5.86 5.64
C SER A 60 -3.37 -6.60 5.76
N PHE A 61 -2.43 -6.38 4.81
CA PHE A 61 -1.15 -7.10 4.72
C PHE A 61 0.07 -6.20 4.88
N GLY A 62 -0.01 -4.93 4.47
CA GLY A 62 1.14 -4.03 4.41
C GLY A 62 1.68 -3.62 5.77
N PHE A 63 3.00 -3.63 5.93
CA PHE A 63 3.73 -3.18 7.13
C PHE A 63 3.35 -3.89 8.44
N ARG A 64 2.73 -5.05 8.37
CA ARG A 64 2.37 -5.88 9.51
C ARG A 64 3.41 -6.97 9.76
N PRO A 65 3.69 -7.32 11.02
CA PRO A 65 4.59 -8.44 11.34
C PRO A 65 4.17 -9.74 10.67
N LYS A 66 5.14 -10.52 10.21
CA LYS A 66 4.96 -11.84 9.57
C LYS A 66 4.13 -11.85 8.27
N LEU A 67 3.62 -10.70 7.80
CA LEU A 67 2.92 -10.56 6.53
C LEU A 67 3.83 -9.94 5.46
N SER A 68 3.55 -10.27 4.19
CA SER A 68 4.37 -9.82 3.07
C SER A 68 3.51 -9.47 1.85
N CYS A 69 4.11 -8.83 0.85
CA CYS A 69 3.44 -8.60 -0.43
C CYS A 69 3.05 -9.92 -1.12
N HIS A 70 3.86 -10.97 -0.98
CA HIS A 70 3.54 -12.29 -1.53
C HIS A 70 2.31 -12.91 -0.86
N ALA A 71 2.15 -12.74 0.46
CA ALA A 71 0.95 -13.21 1.17
C ALA A 71 -0.32 -12.51 0.65
N ALA A 72 -0.26 -11.20 0.37
CA ALA A 72 -1.37 -10.46 -0.22
C ALA A 72 -1.70 -10.96 -1.63
N ILE A 73 -0.69 -11.18 -2.47
CA ILE A 73 -0.84 -11.70 -3.84
C ILE A 73 -1.43 -13.11 -3.82
N ASP A 74 -0.94 -13.99 -2.95
CA ASP A 74 -1.45 -15.37 -2.81
C ASP A 74 -2.90 -15.38 -2.28
N CYS A 75 -3.28 -14.42 -1.42
CA CYS A 75 -4.66 -14.23 -0.99
C CYS A 75 -5.58 -13.89 -2.18
N ILE A 76 -5.15 -13.01 -3.08
CA ILE A 76 -5.90 -12.65 -4.30
C ILE A 76 -6.06 -13.88 -5.20
N ASP A 77 -4.97 -14.58 -5.50
CA ASP A 77 -4.99 -15.76 -6.38
C ASP A 77 -5.89 -16.86 -5.83
N LYS A 78 -5.76 -17.18 -4.54
CA LYS A 78 -6.65 -18.14 -3.85
C LYS A 78 -8.10 -17.70 -3.93
N THR A 79 -8.38 -16.41 -3.72
CA THR A 79 -9.74 -15.87 -3.77
C THR A 79 -10.34 -16.05 -5.17
N ILE A 80 -9.61 -15.69 -6.23
CA ILE A 80 -10.07 -15.81 -7.62
C ILE A 80 -10.23 -17.28 -8.05
N MET A 81 -9.36 -18.17 -7.57
CA MET A 81 -9.42 -19.60 -7.91
C MET A 81 -10.54 -20.34 -7.21
N LEU A 82 -10.82 -20.00 -5.94
CA LEU A 82 -11.76 -20.73 -5.07
C LEU A 82 -13.16 -20.13 -5.03
N LYS A 83 -13.30 -18.85 -5.37
CA LYS A 83 -14.59 -18.14 -5.32
C LYS A 83 -15.04 -17.71 -6.71
N PRO A 84 -16.34 -17.48 -6.94
CA PRO A 84 -16.91 -17.13 -8.25
C PRO A 84 -16.62 -15.65 -8.61
N ILE A 85 -15.35 -15.25 -8.60
CA ILE A 85 -14.94 -13.89 -8.93
C ILE A 85 -15.04 -13.64 -10.44
N ASN A 86 -15.69 -12.51 -10.80
CA ASN A 86 -15.85 -12.09 -12.19
C ASN A 86 -15.33 -10.66 -12.45
N TYR A 87 -15.09 -9.90 -11.38
CA TYR A 87 -14.61 -8.53 -11.47
C TYR A 87 -13.54 -8.27 -10.42
N VAL A 88 -12.54 -7.49 -10.80
CA VAL A 88 -11.51 -6.97 -9.91
C VAL A 88 -11.52 -5.45 -10.00
N VAL A 89 -11.64 -4.79 -8.87
CA VAL A 89 -11.59 -3.34 -8.76
C VAL A 89 -10.23 -2.96 -8.17
N GLU A 90 -9.39 -2.29 -8.99
CA GLU A 90 -8.15 -1.66 -8.54
C GLU A 90 -8.48 -0.26 -8.02
N VAL A 91 -7.95 0.11 -6.86
CA VAL A 91 -8.14 1.45 -6.29
C VAL A 91 -6.84 2.00 -5.76
N ASP A 92 -6.56 3.26 -6.08
CA ASP A 92 -5.45 4.06 -5.53
C ASP A 92 -6.04 5.30 -4.81
N ILE A 93 -5.54 5.60 -3.61
CA ILE A 93 -5.91 6.81 -2.87
C ILE A 93 -4.94 7.93 -3.23
N ARG A 94 -5.50 9.07 -3.63
CA ARG A 94 -4.71 10.22 -4.06
C ARG A 94 -3.89 10.80 -2.92
N LYS A 95 -2.55 10.84 -3.06
CA LYS A 95 -1.62 11.43 -2.07
C LYS A 95 -1.92 11.01 -0.62
N PHE A 96 -2.23 9.74 -0.40
CA PHE A 96 -2.76 9.23 0.86
C PHE A 96 -2.00 9.74 2.10
N PHE A 97 -0.67 9.56 2.15
CA PHE A 97 0.14 9.98 3.30
C PHE A 97 0.10 11.49 3.57
N ASP A 98 -0.06 12.30 2.53
CA ASP A 98 -0.14 13.76 2.63
C ASP A 98 -1.56 14.24 3.02
N SER A 99 -2.58 13.37 2.86
CA SER A 99 -4.00 13.72 3.05
C SER A 99 -4.59 13.21 4.35
N ILE A 100 -3.86 12.45 5.17
CA ILE A 100 -4.35 11.93 6.45
C ILE A 100 -4.72 13.10 7.36
N ASN A 101 -5.98 13.17 7.76
CA ASN A 101 -6.46 14.19 8.68
C ASN A 101 -6.06 13.83 10.12
N HIS A 102 -5.37 14.74 10.81
CA HIS A 102 -4.85 14.51 12.15
C HIS A 102 -5.94 14.31 13.21
N GLU A 103 -7.06 15.02 13.11
CA GLU A 103 -8.18 14.89 14.05
C GLU A 103 -8.84 13.52 13.95
N TRP A 104 -9.11 13.06 12.72
CA TRP A 104 -9.65 11.72 12.48
C TRP A 104 -8.65 10.63 12.89
N LEU A 105 -7.36 10.82 12.63
CA LEU A 105 -6.33 9.87 13.06
C LEU A 105 -6.29 9.78 14.58
N HIS A 106 -6.35 10.92 15.31
CA HIS A 106 -6.44 10.93 16.76
C HIS A 106 -7.65 10.13 17.26
N LYS A 107 -8.85 10.40 16.73
CA LYS A 107 -10.05 9.64 17.09
C LYS A 107 -9.90 8.14 16.85
N CYS A 108 -9.28 7.74 15.74
CA CYS A 108 -8.99 6.32 15.46
C CYS A 108 -8.04 5.71 16.50
N ILE A 109 -7.07 6.45 17.00
CA ILE A 109 -6.12 5.97 18.00
C ILE A 109 -6.78 5.92 19.38
N GLU A 110 -7.59 6.91 19.73
CA GLU A 110 -8.33 7.02 21.00
C GLU A 110 -9.31 5.88 21.24
N GLU A 111 -9.77 5.18 20.19
CA GLU A 111 -10.58 3.96 20.31
C GLU A 111 -9.89 2.85 21.14
N ARG A 112 -8.55 2.87 21.23
CA ARG A 112 -7.77 1.84 21.91
C ARG A 112 -6.72 2.40 22.87
N VAL A 113 -6.40 3.67 22.78
CA VAL A 113 -5.34 4.31 23.57
C VAL A 113 -5.92 5.51 24.29
N SER A 114 -6.05 5.41 25.61
CA SER A 114 -6.54 6.48 26.48
C SER A 114 -5.44 7.26 27.20
N ASP A 115 -4.16 6.81 27.12
CA ASP A 115 -3.05 7.48 27.78
C ASP A 115 -2.78 8.86 27.14
N PRO A 116 -2.99 9.96 27.88
CA PRO A 116 -2.83 11.31 27.35
C PRO A 116 -1.37 11.64 26.98
N ASN A 117 -0.38 10.92 27.54
CA ASN A 117 1.04 11.17 27.22
C ASN A 117 1.38 10.54 25.86
N VAL A 118 0.83 9.36 25.56
CA VAL A 118 0.98 8.72 24.25
C VAL A 118 0.29 9.57 23.18
N LEU A 119 -0.93 10.00 23.41
CA LEU A 119 -1.67 10.87 22.49
C LEU A 119 -0.97 12.20 22.25
N TRP A 120 -0.45 12.82 23.33
CA TRP A 120 0.35 14.05 23.25
C TRP A 120 1.60 13.84 22.38
N LEU A 121 2.32 12.73 22.56
CA LEU A 121 3.53 12.43 21.79
C LEU A 121 3.22 12.26 20.30
N ILE A 122 2.14 11.53 19.97
CA ILE A 122 1.68 11.36 18.59
C ILE A 122 1.36 12.73 17.96
N HIS A 123 0.62 13.57 18.68
CA HIS A 123 0.29 14.91 18.23
C HIS A 123 1.55 15.74 17.92
N ARG A 124 2.54 15.71 18.82
CA ARG A 124 3.81 16.42 18.62
C ARG A 124 4.56 15.94 17.39
N LEU A 125 4.65 14.63 17.18
CA LEU A 125 5.30 14.04 16.00
C LEU A 125 4.60 14.43 14.70
N LEU A 126 3.26 14.47 14.68
CA LEU A 126 2.48 14.88 13.50
C LEU A 126 2.65 16.37 13.18
N LYS A 127 2.76 17.21 14.22
CA LYS A 127 2.91 18.68 14.11
C LYS A 127 4.35 19.17 13.95
N ALA A 128 5.35 18.28 13.93
CA ALA A 128 6.76 18.65 13.84
C ALA A 128 7.12 19.45 12.57
N GLY A 129 6.34 19.31 11.50
CA GLY A 129 6.59 19.98 10.22
C GLY A 129 7.79 19.39 9.45
N TYR A 130 8.21 20.09 8.41
CA TYR A 130 9.36 19.69 7.62
C TYR A 130 10.19 20.89 7.16
N ILE A 131 11.48 20.61 6.86
CA ILE A 131 12.41 21.58 6.27
C ILE A 131 12.65 21.17 4.81
N GLU A 132 12.46 22.11 3.91
CA GLU A 132 12.73 21.99 2.49
C GLU A 132 13.52 23.21 2.03
N GLU A 133 14.66 22.98 1.38
CA GLU A 133 15.57 24.06 0.90
C GLU A 133 15.89 25.12 1.98
N GLY A 134 16.08 24.67 3.23
CA GLY A 134 16.39 25.55 4.37
C GLY A 134 15.19 26.30 4.97
N LYS A 135 13.99 26.16 4.39
CA LYS A 135 12.75 26.80 4.91
C LYS A 135 11.91 25.80 5.71
N TYR A 136 11.33 26.26 6.80
CA TYR A 136 10.41 25.49 7.62
C TYR A 136 8.98 25.59 7.10
N TYR A 137 8.29 24.46 7.07
CA TYR A 137 6.87 24.35 6.73
C TYR A 137 6.14 23.58 7.85
N SER A 138 5.04 24.16 8.32
CA SER A 138 4.17 23.50 9.31
C SER A 138 3.39 22.34 8.64
N SER A 139 3.09 21.30 9.41
CA SER A 139 2.23 20.19 8.97
C SER A 139 0.88 20.29 9.68
N THR A 140 -0.18 20.50 8.92
CA THR A 140 -1.57 20.49 9.40
C THR A 140 -2.31 19.19 9.02
N LEU A 141 -1.83 18.52 7.98
CA LEU A 141 -2.35 17.26 7.46
C LEU A 141 -1.18 16.31 7.15
N GLY A 142 -1.50 15.06 7.02
CA GLY A 142 -0.57 14.02 6.56
C GLY A 142 0.36 13.49 7.64
N THR A 143 1.04 12.42 7.28
CA THR A 143 2.15 11.85 8.05
C THR A 143 3.41 11.87 7.20
N PRO A 144 4.60 12.18 7.75
CA PRO A 144 5.81 12.26 6.94
C PRO A 144 6.12 10.91 6.30
N GLN A 145 6.16 10.87 4.96
CA GLN A 145 6.63 9.69 4.24
C GLN A 145 8.11 9.46 4.58
N GLY A 146 8.41 8.35 5.27
CA GLY A 146 9.77 8.03 5.77
C GLY A 146 9.89 8.09 7.30
N GLY A 147 8.86 8.53 8.02
CA GLY A 147 8.76 8.35 9.46
C GLY A 147 8.61 6.87 9.84
N VAL A 148 9.25 6.45 10.93
CA VAL A 148 9.24 5.04 11.38
C VAL A 148 7.85 4.57 11.81
N VAL A 149 7.06 5.45 12.42
CA VAL A 149 5.70 5.16 12.90
C VAL A 149 4.63 5.40 11.82
N SER A 150 4.93 6.17 10.78
CA SER A 150 3.95 6.60 9.77
C SER A 150 3.21 5.45 9.06
N PRO A 151 3.86 4.32 8.69
CA PRO A 151 3.14 3.20 8.09
C PRO A 151 2.11 2.54 9.03
N LEU A 152 2.40 2.49 10.32
CA LEU A 152 1.47 1.95 11.32
C LEU A 152 0.28 2.90 11.53
N LEU A 153 0.53 4.22 11.64
CA LEU A 153 -0.53 5.23 11.74
C LEU A 153 -1.44 5.20 10.51
N ALA A 154 -0.86 5.03 9.31
CA ALA A 154 -1.59 4.84 8.07
C ALA A 154 -2.49 3.59 8.10
N ASN A 155 -1.98 2.47 8.62
CA ASN A 155 -2.76 1.25 8.78
C ASN A 155 -3.88 1.40 9.80
N ILE A 156 -3.64 2.07 10.94
CA ILE A 156 -4.68 2.38 11.94
C ILE A 156 -5.78 3.21 11.29
N TYR A 157 -5.42 4.26 10.55
CA TYR A 157 -6.39 5.11 9.87
C TYR A 157 -7.26 4.32 8.89
N LEU A 158 -6.65 3.53 7.99
CA LEU A 158 -7.38 2.74 7.00
C LEU A 158 -8.17 1.58 7.62
N HIS A 159 -7.75 1.05 8.75
CA HIS A 159 -8.53 0.05 9.47
C HIS A 159 -9.93 0.56 9.82
N TYR A 160 -10.04 1.78 10.39
CA TYR A 160 -11.32 2.38 10.73
C TYR A 160 -12.06 2.98 9.53
N VAL A 161 -11.33 3.60 8.61
CA VAL A 161 -11.94 4.28 7.46
C VAL A 161 -12.41 3.30 6.39
N LEU A 162 -11.61 2.27 6.10
CA LEU A 162 -11.85 1.35 4.98
C LEU A 162 -12.18 -0.07 5.44
N ASP A 163 -11.30 -0.72 6.22
CA ASP A 163 -11.39 -2.17 6.47
C ASP A 163 -12.67 -2.53 7.24
N LEU A 164 -12.94 -1.87 8.37
CA LEU A 164 -14.13 -2.09 9.18
C LEU A 164 -15.41 -1.68 8.45
N TRP A 165 -15.36 -0.57 7.71
CA TRP A 165 -16.50 -0.17 6.88
C TRP A 165 -16.81 -1.21 5.80
N PHE A 166 -15.78 -1.71 5.11
CA PHE A 166 -15.94 -2.75 4.10
C PHE A 166 -16.59 -4.01 4.68
N GLU A 167 -16.02 -4.56 5.75
CA GLU A 167 -16.51 -5.83 6.33
C GLU A 167 -17.88 -5.69 7.01
N LYS A 168 -18.12 -4.59 7.76
CA LYS A 168 -19.34 -4.47 8.60
C LYS A 168 -20.49 -3.73 7.92
N LYS A 169 -20.22 -2.90 6.90
CA LYS A 169 -21.26 -2.04 6.29
C LYS A 169 -21.48 -2.31 4.81
N PHE A 170 -20.42 -2.48 4.03
CA PHE A 170 -20.53 -2.70 2.60
C PHE A 170 -20.81 -4.16 2.25
N LYS A 171 -19.95 -5.07 2.68
CA LYS A 171 -20.02 -6.51 2.36
C LYS A 171 -21.37 -7.18 2.66
N PRO A 172 -22.06 -6.88 3.78
CA PRO A 172 -23.37 -7.46 4.05
C PRO A 172 -24.48 -7.05 3.08
N LYS A 173 -24.31 -5.95 2.33
CA LYS A 173 -25.27 -5.46 1.32
C LYS A 173 -25.02 -6.06 -0.07
N CYS A 174 -23.88 -6.73 -0.28
CA CYS A 174 -23.52 -7.25 -1.59
C CYS A 174 -24.38 -8.47 -1.97
N TYR A 175 -24.73 -8.54 -3.25
CA TYR A 175 -25.49 -9.67 -3.82
C TYR A 175 -24.62 -10.92 -3.98
N GLY A 176 -23.32 -10.75 -4.15
CA GLY A 176 -22.36 -11.83 -4.37
C GLY A 176 -21.18 -11.78 -3.42
N TYR A 177 -20.27 -12.72 -3.61
CA TYR A 177 -19.03 -12.75 -2.83
C TYR A 177 -18.15 -11.54 -3.15
N VAL A 178 -17.69 -10.85 -2.12
CA VAL A 178 -16.71 -9.77 -2.22
C VAL A 178 -15.57 -9.96 -1.22
N LYS A 179 -14.35 -9.61 -1.62
CA LYS A 179 -13.15 -9.70 -0.76
C LYS A 179 -12.25 -8.50 -1.02
N LEU A 180 -11.92 -7.77 0.04
CA LEU A 180 -10.90 -6.73 0.05
C LEU A 180 -9.54 -7.37 0.32
N VAL A 181 -8.50 -6.94 -0.40
CA VAL A 181 -7.08 -7.23 -0.12
C VAL A 181 -6.32 -5.92 -0.20
N ARG A 182 -5.73 -5.50 0.91
CA ARG A 182 -5.06 -4.21 1.07
C ARG A 182 -3.60 -4.36 1.49
N TYR A 183 -2.74 -3.62 0.84
CA TYR A 183 -1.34 -3.45 1.22
C TYR A 183 -1.03 -1.95 1.40
N CYS A 184 -1.13 -1.44 2.62
CA CYS A 184 -1.11 -0.01 2.94
C CYS A 184 -2.24 0.74 2.22
N ASP A 185 -1.92 1.68 1.35
CA ASP A 185 -2.85 2.47 0.54
C ASP A 185 -3.24 1.82 -0.80
N ASP A 186 -2.46 0.85 -1.27
CA ASP A 186 -2.79 0.05 -2.45
C ASP A 186 -3.79 -1.06 -2.06
N PHE A 187 -4.93 -1.15 -2.75
CA PHE A 187 -5.86 -2.23 -2.49
C PHE A 187 -6.69 -2.65 -3.70
N ILE A 188 -7.16 -3.88 -3.62
CA ILE A 188 -7.98 -4.52 -4.64
C ILE A 188 -9.23 -5.09 -3.99
N VAL A 189 -10.36 -4.99 -4.68
CA VAL A 189 -11.60 -5.68 -4.31
C VAL A 189 -11.97 -6.68 -5.40
N CYS A 190 -12.06 -7.95 -5.00
CA CYS A 190 -12.54 -9.04 -5.84
C CYS A 190 -14.06 -9.14 -5.67
N CYS A 191 -14.84 -9.09 -6.77
CA CYS A 191 -16.30 -9.15 -6.75
C CYS A 191 -16.82 -10.27 -7.65
N ALA A 192 -17.84 -11.00 -7.17
CA ALA A 192 -18.56 -11.96 -7.97
C ALA A 192 -19.52 -11.28 -8.96
N ASN A 193 -20.07 -10.12 -8.59
CA ASN A 193 -21.09 -9.40 -9.33
C ASN A 193 -20.59 -8.02 -9.78
N GLY A 194 -20.89 -7.61 -11.01
CA GLY A 194 -20.51 -6.30 -11.55
C GLY A 194 -21.22 -5.14 -10.85
N LYS A 195 -22.50 -5.34 -10.46
CA LYS A 195 -23.26 -4.33 -9.72
C LYS A 195 -22.65 -4.05 -8.34
N ASP A 196 -22.13 -5.08 -7.67
CA ASP A 196 -21.42 -4.91 -6.41
C ASP A 196 -20.12 -4.11 -6.60
N ALA A 197 -19.41 -4.32 -7.72
CA ALA A 197 -18.19 -3.57 -8.03
C ALA A 197 -18.49 -2.07 -8.31
N GLU A 198 -19.58 -1.77 -9.01
CA GLU A 198 -20.03 -0.40 -9.26
C GLU A 198 -20.47 0.30 -7.97
N ASN A 199 -21.33 -0.37 -7.17
CA ASN A 199 -21.79 0.13 -5.88
C ASN A 199 -20.62 0.38 -4.92
N PHE A 200 -19.62 -0.51 -4.93
CA PHE A 200 -18.42 -0.32 -4.13
C PHE A 200 -17.72 1.00 -4.43
N LEU A 201 -17.51 1.33 -5.70
CA LEU A 201 -16.84 2.58 -6.08
C LEU A 201 -17.65 3.82 -5.69
N ILE A 202 -18.98 3.77 -5.81
CA ILE A 202 -19.88 4.87 -5.43
C ILE A 202 -19.81 5.08 -3.91
N GLU A 203 -20.05 4.03 -3.12
CA GLU A 203 -20.04 4.11 -1.66
C GLU A 203 -18.64 4.43 -1.10
N LEU A 204 -17.57 3.91 -1.73
CA LEU A 204 -16.20 4.19 -1.36
C LEU A 204 -15.86 5.68 -1.50
N LYS A 205 -16.19 6.30 -2.62
CA LYS A 205 -15.96 7.73 -2.84
C LYS A 205 -16.63 8.57 -1.75
N ALA A 206 -17.89 8.29 -1.46
CA ALA A 206 -18.64 8.97 -0.41
C ALA A 206 -18.00 8.71 0.99
N ARG A 207 -17.52 7.47 1.24
CA ARG A 207 -16.86 7.11 2.49
C ARG A 207 -15.53 7.84 2.68
N LEU A 208 -14.64 7.79 1.69
CA LEU A 208 -13.32 8.41 1.76
C LEU A 208 -13.39 9.92 1.90
N SER A 209 -14.33 10.57 1.20
CA SER A 209 -14.55 12.02 1.28
C SER A 209 -14.87 12.49 2.72
N LYS A 210 -15.62 11.71 3.51
CA LYS A 210 -15.89 12.00 4.93
C LYS A 210 -14.63 12.07 5.80
N PHE A 211 -13.55 11.42 5.38
CA PHE A 211 -12.27 11.35 6.08
C PHE A 211 -11.17 12.13 5.36
N SER A 212 -11.55 13.11 4.54
CA SER A 212 -10.59 13.95 3.78
C SER A 212 -9.68 13.18 2.85
N LEU A 213 -10.12 12.01 2.36
CA LEU A 213 -9.43 11.20 1.37
C LEU A 213 -10.15 11.24 0.03
N GLU A 214 -9.39 11.10 -1.07
CA GLU A 214 -9.90 11.11 -2.43
C GLU A 214 -9.40 9.90 -3.22
N VAL A 215 -10.28 9.28 -4.01
CA VAL A 215 -9.92 8.20 -4.95
C VAL A 215 -9.21 8.80 -6.16
N ALA A 216 -8.07 8.26 -6.55
CA ALA A 216 -7.39 8.60 -7.79
C ALA A 216 -8.14 8.00 -8.99
N GLN A 217 -9.02 8.79 -9.62
CA GLN A 217 -9.91 8.31 -10.69
C GLN A 217 -9.16 7.79 -11.92
N ASP A 218 -8.01 8.41 -12.24
CA ASP A 218 -7.12 8.03 -13.34
C ASP A 218 -6.44 6.66 -13.16
N LYS A 219 -6.44 6.13 -11.92
CA LYS A 219 -5.82 4.86 -11.56
C LYS A 219 -6.80 3.82 -11.00
N THR A 220 -8.07 4.18 -10.92
CA THR A 220 -9.12 3.31 -10.41
C THR A 220 -9.85 2.65 -11.56
N ASN A 221 -9.83 1.32 -11.63
CA ASN A 221 -10.38 0.56 -12.74
C ASN A 221 -11.21 -0.62 -12.24
N THR A 222 -12.32 -0.89 -12.94
CA THR A 222 -13.07 -2.15 -12.79
C THR A 222 -12.77 -3.04 -13.98
N ILE A 223 -12.27 -4.23 -13.72
CA ILE A 223 -11.74 -5.14 -14.72
C ILE A 223 -12.53 -6.45 -14.69
N ALA A 224 -13.09 -6.85 -15.84
CA ALA A 224 -13.67 -8.18 -16.00
C ALA A 224 -12.54 -9.22 -15.97
N PHE A 225 -12.53 -10.06 -14.92
CA PHE A 225 -11.45 -10.99 -14.62
C PHE A 225 -12.00 -12.27 -13.97
N GLY A 226 -11.39 -13.40 -14.25
CA GLY A 226 -11.77 -14.66 -13.63
C GLY A 226 -12.31 -15.69 -14.61
N ARG A 227 -12.82 -16.80 -14.07
CA ARG A 227 -13.22 -17.99 -14.85
C ARG A 227 -14.29 -17.67 -15.88
N ARG A 228 -15.32 -16.90 -15.52
CA ARG A 228 -16.41 -16.54 -16.44
C ARG A 228 -15.90 -15.70 -17.62
N ALA A 229 -15.13 -14.64 -17.35
CA ALA A 229 -14.57 -13.78 -18.38
C ALA A 229 -13.66 -14.57 -19.33
N TRP A 230 -12.84 -15.49 -18.78
CA TRP A 230 -11.96 -16.38 -19.55
C TRP A 230 -12.75 -17.36 -20.42
N THR A 231 -13.84 -17.99 -19.89
CA THR A 231 -14.69 -18.91 -20.64
C THR A 231 -15.40 -18.21 -21.80
N LEU A 232 -16.00 -17.04 -21.55
CA LEU A 232 -16.67 -16.24 -22.57
C LEU A 232 -15.71 -15.85 -23.72
N TRP A 233 -14.48 -15.48 -23.39
CA TRP A 233 -13.46 -15.20 -24.39
C TRP A 233 -13.09 -16.44 -25.22
N ARG A 234 -12.84 -17.57 -24.54
CA ARG A 234 -12.35 -18.79 -25.20
C ARG A 234 -13.40 -19.51 -26.04
N GLN A 235 -14.65 -19.54 -25.59
CA GLN A 235 -15.73 -20.28 -26.21
C GLN A 235 -16.58 -19.45 -27.18
N GLN A 236 -16.73 -18.16 -26.92
CA GLN A 236 -17.63 -17.29 -27.68
C GLN A 236 -16.90 -16.17 -28.45
N GLY A 237 -15.58 -16.19 -28.52
CA GLY A 237 -14.78 -15.15 -29.20
C GLY A 237 -14.95 -13.74 -28.66
N LYS A 238 -15.50 -13.59 -27.44
CA LYS A 238 -15.71 -12.27 -26.79
C LYS A 238 -14.38 -11.62 -26.42
N THR A 239 -14.47 -10.38 -25.95
CA THR A 239 -13.31 -9.59 -25.55
C THR A 239 -12.41 -10.36 -24.56
N LYS A 240 -11.10 -10.35 -24.83
CA LYS A 240 -10.10 -10.96 -23.95
C LYS A 240 -10.22 -10.38 -22.54
N PRO A 241 -10.19 -11.22 -21.49
CA PRO A 241 -10.18 -10.74 -20.10
C PRO A 241 -9.09 -9.72 -19.87
N GLY A 242 -9.41 -8.70 -19.06
CA GLY A 242 -8.46 -7.68 -18.66
C GLY A 242 -7.29 -8.25 -17.85
N THR A 243 -6.34 -7.41 -17.56
CA THR A 243 -5.23 -7.68 -16.63
C THR A 243 -5.17 -6.59 -15.61
N PHE A 244 -4.79 -6.90 -14.39
CA PHE A 244 -4.57 -5.91 -13.34
C PHE A 244 -3.16 -6.02 -12.78
N THR A 245 -2.69 -4.92 -12.18
CA THR A 245 -1.33 -4.87 -11.62
C THR A 245 -1.41 -4.54 -10.13
N PHE A 246 -0.86 -5.43 -9.29
CA PHE A 246 -0.83 -5.25 -7.85
C PHE A 246 0.55 -5.61 -7.31
N LEU A 247 1.10 -4.75 -6.46
CA LEU A 247 2.42 -4.91 -5.80
C LEU A 247 3.56 -5.31 -6.76
N GLY A 248 3.58 -4.71 -7.95
CA GLY A 248 4.63 -4.93 -8.93
C GLY A 248 4.43 -6.15 -9.84
N PHE A 249 3.32 -6.89 -9.70
CA PHE A 249 2.96 -8.02 -10.55
C PHE A 249 1.72 -7.76 -11.37
N THR A 250 1.75 -8.17 -12.64
CA THR A 250 0.58 -8.18 -13.53
C THR A 250 -0.06 -9.55 -13.49
N HIS A 251 -1.35 -9.59 -13.11
CA HIS A 251 -2.18 -10.79 -13.08
C HIS A 251 -2.96 -10.89 -14.38
N TYR A 252 -3.07 -12.10 -14.92
CA TYR A 252 -3.81 -12.39 -16.16
C TYR A 252 -4.50 -13.74 -16.11
N CYS A 253 -5.59 -13.88 -16.85
CA CYS A 253 -6.27 -15.16 -17.01
C CYS A 253 -5.43 -16.10 -17.88
N ASN A 254 -5.15 -17.31 -17.38
CA ASN A 254 -4.31 -18.30 -18.01
C ASN A 254 -4.97 -19.69 -17.99
N LYS A 255 -4.31 -20.69 -18.53
CA LYS A 255 -4.70 -22.10 -18.52
C LYS A 255 -3.60 -22.97 -17.90
N THR A 256 -4.00 -24.01 -17.19
CA THR A 256 -3.10 -25.08 -16.75
C THR A 256 -2.70 -25.96 -17.95
N ARG A 257 -1.77 -26.90 -17.75
CA ARG A 257 -1.40 -27.92 -18.75
C ARG A 257 -2.62 -28.75 -19.21
N HIS A 258 -3.60 -28.94 -18.34
CA HIS A 258 -4.85 -29.64 -18.63
C HIS A 258 -5.97 -28.73 -19.18
N GLY A 259 -5.67 -27.53 -19.63
CA GLY A 259 -6.63 -26.59 -20.23
C GLY A 259 -7.59 -25.90 -19.26
N LYS A 260 -7.51 -26.15 -17.92
CA LYS A 260 -8.36 -25.51 -16.91
C LYS A 260 -7.90 -24.08 -16.66
N PHE A 261 -8.86 -23.22 -16.27
CA PHE A 261 -8.56 -21.85 -15.87
C PHE A 261 -7.58 -21.79 -14.70
N THR A 262 -6.64 -20.85 -14.76
CA THR A 262 -5.76 -20.47 -13.66
C THR A 262 -5.39 -18.98 -13.74
N VAL A 263 -4.98 -18.39 -12.63
CA VAL A 263 -4.41 -17.04 -12.58
C VAL A 263 -2.93 -17.14 -12.92
N GLY A 264 -2.49 -16.43 -13.96
CA GLY A 264 -1.08 -16.27 -14.27
C GLY A 264 -0.53 -14.97 -13.67
N ARG A 265 0.71 -14.99 -13.21
CA ARG A 265 1.44 -13.83 -12.68
C ARG A 265 2.70 -13.60 -13.51
N LYS A 266 3.05 -12.35 -13.71
CA LYS A 266 4.34 -11.93 -14.28
C LYS A 266 4.75 -10.59 -13.70
N THR A 267 6.03 -10.32 -13.63
CA THR A 267 6.54 -8.99 -13.27
C THR A 267 5.89 -7.92 -14.14
N SER A 268 5.41 -6.83 -13.55
CA SER A 268 4.81 -5.73 -14.31
C SER A 268 5.83 -5.12 -15.29
N LYS A 269 5.34 -4.64 -16.43
CA LYS A 269 6.21 -4.02 -17.45
C LYS A 269 7.07 -2.90 -16.86
N GLN A 270 6.51 -2.11 -15.94
CA GLN A 270 7.21 -1.01 -15.29
C GLN A 270 8.33 -1.52 -14.38
N SER A 271 8.05 -2.52 -13.53
CA SER A 271 9.05 -3.12 -12.63
C SER A 271 10.17 -3.79 -13.40
N LEU A 272 9.83 -4.53 -14.48
CA LEU A 272 10.82 -5.19 -15.33
C LEU A 272 11.73 -4.16 -16.04
N ARG A 273 11.14 -3.12 -16.65
CA ARG A 273 11.92 -2.06 -17.32
C ARG A 273 12.88 -1.38 -16.34
N ARG A 274 12.43 -1.09 -15.12
CA ARG A 274 13.27 -0.51 -14.08
C ARG A 274 14.42 -1.44 -13.70
N ALA A 275 14.14 -2.71 -13.42
CA ALA A 275 15.17 -3.69 -13.08
C ALA A 275 16.23 -3.83 -14.19
N ILE A 276 15.80 -3.88 -15.45
CA ILE A 276 16.71 -3.92 -16.61
C ILE A 276 17.56 -2.63 -16.67
N ALA A 277 16.95 -1.46 -16.51
CA ALA A 277 17.66 -0.18 -16.54
C ALA A 277 18.68 -0.06 -15.39
N ASP A 278 18.30 -0.47 -14.18
CA ASP A 278 19.16 -0.46 -13.00
C ASP A 278 20.35 -1.42 -13.16
N ILE A 279 20.10 -2.65 -13.65
CA ILE A 279 21.17 -3.63 -13.92
C ILE A 279 22.09 -3.13 -15.04
N HIS A 280 21.54 -2.62 -16.13
CA HIS A 280 22.33 -2.07 -17.24
C HIS A 280 23.19 -0.88 -16.80
N GLY A 281 22.60 0.07 -16.05
CA GLY A 281 23.33 1.22 -15.50
C GLY A 281 24.45 0.81 -14.55
N TRP A 282 24.20 -0.20 -13.71
CA TRP A 282 25.21 -0.76 -12.81
C TRP A 282 26.33 -1.45 -13.61
N LEU A 283 26.02 -2.33 -14.57
CA LEU A 283 27.02 -2.99 -15.43
C LEU A 283 27.89 -1.98 -16.17
N LYS A 284 27.28 -0.94 -16.75
CA LYS A 284 28.01 0.12 -17.47
C LYS A 284 29.04 0.83 -16.56
N LYS A 285 28.72 1.01 -15.28
CA LYS A 285 29.61 1.64 -14.29
C LYS A 285 30.72 0.71 -13.80
N THR A 286 30.46 -0.60 -13.71
CA THR A 286 31.36 -1.53 -12.99
C THR A 286 32.22 -2.38 -13.92
N ARG A 287 31.83 -2.63 -15.17
CA ARG A 287 32.52 -3.52 -16.10
C ARG A 287 33.96 -3.14 -16.44
N SER A 288 34.30 -1.85 -16.31
CA SER A 288 35.63 -1.34 -16.67
C SER A 288 36.65 -1.35 -15.53
N TRP A 289 36.19 -1.51 -14.27
CA TRP A 289 37.09 -1.42 -13.12
C TRP A 289 36.98 -2.62 -12.13
N LEU A 290 35.91 -3.43 -12.24
CA LEU A 290 35.81 -4.67 -11.46
C LEU A 290 36.27 -5.88 -12.28
N PRO A 291 36.97 -6.84 -11.64
CA PRO A 291 37.29 -8.13 -12.26
C PRO A 291 36.01 -8.88 -12.67
N LEU A 292 36.08 -9.62 -13.79
CA LEU A 292 34.94 -10.38 -14.35
C LEU A 292 34.23 -11.26 -13.30
N LYS A 293 35.01 -11.95 -12.46
CA LYS A 293 34.51 -12.86 -11.43
C LYS A 293 33.62 -12.14 -10.39
N GLU A 294 33.99 -10.93 -10.01
CA GLU A 294 33.29 -10.14 -8.98
C GLU A 294 31.99 -9.55 -9.50
N TRP A 295 32.03 -8.89 -10.68
CA TRP A 295 30.78 -8.34 -11.22
C TRP A 295 29.82 -9.44 -11.66
N TRP A 296 30.30 -10.62 -12.13
CA TRP A 296 29.45 -11.76 -12.45
C TRP A 296 28.74 -12.31 -11.22
N LYS A 297 29.44 -12.45 -10.10
CA LYS A 297 28.85 -12.84 -8.81
C LYS A 297 27.73 -11.86 -8.40
N THR A 298 28.00 -10.56 -8.47
CA THR A 298 27.02 -9.53 -8.12
C THR A 298 25.85 -9.49 -9.09
N LEU A 299 26.08 -9.66 -10.39
CA LEU A 299 25.02 -9.76 -11.40
C LEU A 299 24.07 -10.92 -11.09
N ARG A 300 24.64 -12.11 -10.78
CA ARG A 300 23.86 -13.30 -10.43
C ARG A 300 22.98 -13.04 -9.20
N LEU A 301 23.49 -12.37 -8.16
CA LEU A 301 22.71 -12.01 -6.98
C LEU A 301 21.57 -11.03 -7.33
N LYS A 302 21.84 -10.03 -8.18
CA LYS A 302 20.80 -9.09 -8.64
C LYS A 302 19.70 -9.77 -9.47
N LEU A 303 20.07 -10.71 -10.33
CA LEU A 303 19.10 -11.48 -11.12
C LEU A 303 18.27 -12.40 -10.23
N ASN A 304 18.89 -13.16 -9.35
CA ASN A 304 18.19 -14.04 -8.41
C ASN A 304 17.27 -13.27 -7.45
N GLY A 305 17.64 -12.06 -7.05
CA GLY A 305 16.79 -11.20 -6.21
C GLY A 305 15.61 -10.57 -6.96
N HIS A 306 15.60 -10.65 -8.30
CA HIS A 306 14.49 -10.17 -9.12
C HIS A 306 13.43 -11.26 -9.36
N TYR A 307 13.84 -12.52 -9.39
CA TYR A 307 13.00 -13.70 -9.60
C TYR A 307 12.66 -14.40 -8.30
#